data_bbe6d251cf0c9991e1e5acee1bba5ff5
#
_entry.id   bbe6d251cf0c9991e1e5acee1bba5ff5
#
_cell.length_a   1.000
_cell.length_b   1.000
_cell.length_c   1.000
_cell.angle_alpha   90.00
_cell.angle_beta   90.00
_cell.angle_gamma   90.00
#
_symmetry.space_group_name_H-M   'P 1'
#
loop_
_entity.id
_entity.type
_entity.pdbx_description
1 polymer ?
#
loop_
_entity_poly.entity_id
_entity_poly.type
_entity_poly.pdbx_seq_one_letter_code
_entity_poly.pdbx_strand_id
1 'polypeptide(L)'
;DISVSDEHLPQRLQGFIQDLDRAPVAPLVEKANEQHYEVPARFFECVLGAHLKYSSAHWDGVDALDDAEAQALTLSCDHAGLEDGQEVLELGCGWGSLTLWMAAAYPNSKITAVSNSASQREFIESRAIERKLTNLQVITADINHLALDQSFDRIVSVEMFEHLRNYREIFDRVGAWLKPEGR
;
A
#
# COMPACT_ATOMS: atom_id res chain seq x y z
N ASP A 1 -27.37 -2.44 -19.76
CA ASP A 1 -27.61 -1.43 -20.81
C ASP A 1 -27.34 -0.06 -20.21
N ILE A 2 -26.11 0.47 -20.42
CA ILE A 2 -25.78 1.86 -20.13
C ILE A 2 -25.95 2.65 -21.43
N SER A 3 -27.17 2.78 -21.85
CA SER A 3 -27.51 3.75 -22.92
C SER A 3 -27.78 5.08 -22.24
N VAL A 4 -26.78 5.96 -22.19
CA VAL A 4 -26.92 7.21 -21.49
C VAL A 4 -27.08 8.35 -22.44
N SER A 5 -28.30 8.84 -22.50
CA SER A 5 -28.58 10.26 -22.66
C SER A 5 -29.19 10.76 -21.32
N ASP A 6 -28.42 10.73 -20.23
CA ASP A 6 -28.87 11.32 -18.97
C ASP A 6 -28.43 12.79 -18.94
N GLU A 7 -29.35 13.68 -19.31
CA GLU A 7 -29.12 15.15 -19.28
C GLU A 7 -28.69 15.64 -17.88
N HIS A 8 -28.92 14.85 -16.83
CA HIS A 8 -28.53 15.14 -15.45
C HIS A 8 -27.18 14.54 -15.04
N LEU A 9 -26.50 13.78 -15.91
CA LEU A 9 -25.22 13.12 -15.61
C LEU A 9 -24.15 14.11 -15.07
N PRO A 10 -23.94 15.31 -15.66
CA PRO A 10 -22.96 16.26 -15.14
C PRO A 10 -23.29 16.73 -13.71
N GLN A 11 -24.56 16.96 -13.39
CA GLN A 11 -24.97 17.39 -12.04
C GLN A 11 -24.84 16.26 -11.02
N ARG A 12 -25.18 15.02 -11.41
CA ARG A 12 -25.01 13.84 -10.56
C ARG A 12 -23.53 13.57 -10.28
N LEU A 13 -22.66 13.68 -11.30
CA LEU A 13 -21.22 13.54 -11.14
C LEU A 13 -20.65 14.61 -10.22
N GLN A 14 -21.05 15.86 -10.39
CA GLN A 14 -20.63 16.95 -9.51
C GLN A 14 -21.09 16.74 -8.05
N GLY A 15 -22.33 16.30 -7.84
CA GLY A 15 -22.82 15.93 -6.52
C GLY A 15 -22.00 14.79 -5.90
N PHE A 16 -21.71 13.74 -6.67
CA PHE A 16 -20.90 12.63 -6.22
C PHE A 16 -19.47 13.08 -5.81
N ILE A 17 -18.82 13.94 -6.61
CA ILE A 17 -17.50 14.50 -6.29
C ILE A 17 -17.55 15.30 -4.97
N GLN A 18 -18.59 16.12 -4.76
CA GLN A 18 -18.77 16.86 -3.52
C GLN A 18 -18.96 15.94 -2.30
N ASP A 19 -19.65 14.83 -2.47
CA ASP A 19 -19.82 13.82 -1.41
C ASP A 19 -18.51 13.11 -1.09
N LEU A 20 -17.66 12.85 -2.10
CA LEU A 20 -16.31 12.32 -1.89
C LEU A 20 -15.46 13.30 -1.09
N ASP A 21 -15.47 14.58 -1.44
CA ASP A 21 -14.66 15.63 -0.78
C ASP A 21 -15.09 15.88 0.69
N ARG A 22 -16.30 15.49 1.08
CA ARG A 22 -16.83 15.62 2.46
C ARG A 22 -16.67 14.37 3.31
N ALA A 23 -16.41 13.24 2.68
CA ALA A 23 -16.24 11.97 3.38
C ALA A 23 -14.89 11.93 4.13
N PRO A 24 -14.76 11.09 5.18
CA PRO A 24 -13.43 10.74 5.71
C PRO A 24 -12.59 10.07 4.63
N VAL A 25 -11.27 10.09 4.79
CA VAL A 25 -10.34 9.45 3.82
C VAL A 25 -10.69 7.98 3.65
N ALA A 26 -10.87 7.24 4.74
CA ALA A 26 -11.29 5.84 4.73
C ALA A 26 -12.52 5.65 5.65
N PRO A 27 -13.73 5.54 5.11
CA PRO A 27 -14.95 5.49 5.92
C PRO A 27 -15.22 4.13 6.57
N LEU A 28 -14.61 3.05 6.10
CA LEU A 28 -14.93 1.67 6.49
C LEU A 28 -13.70 0.87 6.93
N VAL A 29 -12.77 1.51 7.63
CA VAL A 29 -11.50 0.89 8.07
C VAL A 29 -11.73 -0.41 8.87
N GLU A 30 -12.67 -0.41 9.82
CA GLU A 30 -12.99 -1.59 10.65
C GLU A 30 -13.53 -2.74 9.80
N LYS A 31 -14.43 -2.46 8.83
CA LYS A 31 -14.98 -3.50 7.96
C LYS A 31 -13.96 -4.08 6.99
N ALA A 32 -13.05 -3.25 6.48
CA ALA A 32 -11.95 -3.73 5.64
C ALA A 32 -11.05 -4.68 6.44
N ASN A 33 -10.78 -4.36 7.72
CA ASN A 33 -10.03 -5.24 8.62
C ASN A 33 -10.75 -6.58 8.84
N GLU A 34 -12.02 -6.55 9.22
CA GLU A 34 -12.81 -7.76 9.45
C GLU A 34 -12.86 -8.68 8.22
N GLN A 35 -13.00 -8.12 7.01
CA GLN A 35 -13.18 -8.88 5.79
C GLN A 35 -11.87 -9.41 5.20
N HIS A 36 -10.76 -8.69 5.36
CA HIS A 36 -9.53 -8.99 4.62
C HIS A 36 -8.32 -9.29 5.52
N TYR A 37 -8.29 -8.82 6.78
CA TYR A 37 -7.06 -8.79 7.56
C TYR A 37 -7.13 -9.51 8.92
N GLU A 38 -8.32 -9.96 9.35
CA GLU A 38 -8.47 -10.80 10.56
C GLU A 38 -8.22 -12.29 10.28
N VAL A 39 -7.94 -12.65 9.02
CA VAL A 39 -7.50 -14.01 8.68
C VAL A 39 -6.08 -14.20 9.21
N PRO A 40 -5.78 -15.27 9.95
CA PRO A 40 -4.44 -15.50 10.49
C PRO A 40 -3.36 -15.53 9.39
N ALA A 41 -2.18 -14.93 9.66
CA ALA A 41 -1.04 -14.92 8.74
C ALA A 41 -0.71 -16.30 8.17
N ARG A 42 -0.93 -17.37 8.98
CA ARG A 42 -0.73 -18.77 8.57
C ARG A 42 -1.55 -19.18 7.35
N PHE A 43 -2.74 -18.63 7.18
CA PHE A 43 -3.54 -18.87 5.98
C PHE A 43 -2.80 -18.35 4.73
N PHE A 44 -2.32 -17.12 4.79
CA PHE A 44 -1.59 -16.51 3.66
C PHE A 44 -0.29 -17.25 3.35
N GLU A 45 0.42 -17.73 4.38
CA GLU A 45 1.61 -18.59 4.20
C GLU A 45 1.30 -19.93 3.50
N CYS A 46 0.06 -20.41 3.59
CA CYS A 46 -0.35 -21.67 2.94
C CYS A 46 -0.84 -21.48 1.49
N VAL A 47 -1.34 -20.29 1.13
CA VAL A 47 -2.02 -20.07 -0.16
C VAL A 47 -1.26 -19.13 -1.09
N LEU A 48 -0.30 -18.36 -0.59
CA LEU A 48 0.57 -17.46 -1.36
C LEU A 48 1.98 -18.05 -1.50
N GLY A 49 2.78 -17.42 -2.36
CA GLY A 49 4.19 -17.75 -2.51
C GLY A 49 5.07 -17.17 -1.41
N ALA A 50 6.38 -17.30 -1.59
CA ALA A 50 7.39 -16.91 -0.60
C ALA A 50 7.38 -15.41 -0.23
N HIS A 51 6.82 -14.58 -1.11
CA HIS A 51 6.75 -13.13 -0.90
C HIS A 51 5.39 -12.66 -0.36
N LEU A 52 4.42 -13.56 -0.20
CA LEU A 52 3.08 -13.27 0.32
C LEU A 52 2.38 -12.11 -0.40
N LYS A 53 2.51 -12.06 -1.72
CA LYS A 53 1.93 -10.98 -2.53
C LYS A 53 0.44 -11.22 -2.79
N TYR A 54 -0.37 -10.74 -1.86
CA TYR A 54 -1.83 -10.91 -1.88
C TYR A 54 -2.51 -10.13 -3.03
N SER A 55 -1.90 -9.05 -3.50
CA SER A 55 -2.41 -8.16 -4.53
C SER A 55 -2.14 -8.61 -5.97
N SER A 56 -2.12 -9.91 -6.23
CA SER A 56 -1.80 -10.53 -7.53
C SER A 56 -0.31 -10.67 -7.85
N ALA A 57 -0.01 -11.49 -8.87
CA ALA A 57 1.34 -11.80 -9.34
C ALA A 57 1.47 -11.55 -10.85
N HIS A 58 2.69 -11.45 -11.36
CA HIS A 58 2.98 -11.23 -12.78
C HIS A 58 3.60 -12.49 -13.38
N TRP A 59 2.94 -13.08 -14.39
CA TRP A 59 3.25 -14.41 -14.89
C TRP A 59 3.95 -14.41 -16.26
N ASP A 60 4.62 -13.33 -16.63
CA ASP A 60 5.30 -13.26 -17.92
C ASP A 60 6.59 -14.09 -17.92
N GLY A 61 6.56 -15.21 -18.65
CA GLY A 61 7.71 -16.09 -18.81
C GLY A 61 8.11 -16.88 -17.57
N VAL A 62 7.25 -17.02 -16.56
CA VAL A 62 7.49 -17.81 -15.34
C VAL A 62 6.35 -18.79 -15.07
N ASP A 63 6.67 -19.92 -14.44
CA ASP A 63 5.73 -21.01 -14.15
C ASP A 63 5.54 -21.26 -12.64
N ALA A 64 6.35 -20.62 -11.79
CA ALA A 64 6.26 -20.74 -10.34
C ALA A 64 5.67 -19.49 -9.70
N LEU A 65 4.84 -19.68 -8.66
CA LEU A 65 4.18 -18.57 -7.94
C LEU A 65 5.19 -17.61 -7.30
N ASP A 66 6.28 -18.15 -6.72
CA ASP A 66 7.33 -17.35 -6.09
C ASP A 66 7.99 -16.41 -7.09
N ASP A 67 8.27 -16.90 -8.32
CA ASP A 67 8.87 -16.09 -9.38
C ASP A 67 7.88 -15.04 -9.91
N ALA A 68 6.61 -15.39 -10.02
CA ALA A 68 5.56 -14.46 -10.44
C ALA A 68 5.31 -13.34 -9.41
N GLU A 69 5.37 -13.65 -8.12
CA GLU A 69 5.33 -12.65 -7.05
C GLU A 69 6.57 -11.74 -7.10
N ALA A 70 7.78 -12.30 -7.26
CA ALA A 70 9.02 -11.56 -7.36
C ALA A 70 9.02 -10.59 -8.55
N GLN A 71 8.54 -11.04 -9.73
CA GLN A 71 8.38 -10.18 -10.89
C GLN A 71 7.43 -9.02 -10.63
N ALA A 72 6.27 -9.28 -10.02
CA ALA A 72 5.29 -8.24 -9.71
C ALA A 72 5.85 -7.20 -8.72
N LEU A 73 6.65 -7.64 -7.73
CA LEU A 73 7.31 -6.76 -6.77
C LEU A 73 8.41 -5.93 -7.45
N THR A 74 9.20 -6.54 -8.32
CA THR A 74 10.21 -5.83 -9.14
C THR A 74 9.54 -4.75 -9.98
N LEU A 75 8.49 -5.09 -10.73
CA LEU A 75 7.74 -4.13 -11.54
C LEU A 75 7.16 -2.98 -10.70
N SER A 76 6.67 -3.27 -9.51
CA SER A 76 6.17 -2.22 -8.60
C SER A 76 7.28 -1.24 -8.20
N CYS A 77 8.47 -1.74 -7.90
CA CYS A 77 9.65 -0.93 -7.60
C CYS A 77 10.11 -0.09 -8.81
N ASP A 78 10.14 -0.72 -10.00
CA ASP A 78 10.55 -0.07 -11.25
C ASP A 78 9.58 1.07 -11.63
N HIS A 79 8.26 0.82 -11.53
CA HIS A 79 7.23 1.83 -11.81
C HIS A 79 7.31 3.02 -10.81
N ALA A 80 7.66 2.75 -9.57
CA ALA A 80 7.88 3.79 -8.57
C ALA A 80 9.24 4.51 -8.74
N GLY A 81 10.12 4.03 -9.62
CA GLY A 81 11.47 4.57 -9.81
C GLY A 81 12.29 4.51 -8.53
N LEU A 82 12.23 3.36 -7.81
CA LEU A 82 12.98 3.17 -6.59
C LEU A 82 14.47 3.04 -6.88
N GLU A 83 15.27 3.71 -6.07
CA GLU A 83 16.73 3.66 -6.07
C GLU A 83 17.24 3.42 -4.65
N ASP A 84 18.37 2.75 -4.51
CA ASP A 84 18.94 2.50 -3.20
C ASP A 84 19.41 3.80 -2.52
N GLY A 85 19.18 3.92 -1.23
CA GLY A 85 19.48 5.12 -0.43
C GLY A 85 18.31 6.10 -0.27
N GLN A 86 17.13 5.81 -0.83
CA GLN A 86 15.94 6.65 -0.70
C GLN A 86 15.19 6.43 0.62
N GLU A 87 14.47 7.45 1.04
CA GLU A 87 13.44 7.37 2.09
C GLU A 87 12.09 7.08 1.43
N VAL A 88 11.52 5.90 1.71
CA VAL A 88 10.31 5.39 1.06
C VAL A 88 9.19 5.23 2.07
N LEU A 89 8.00 5.73 1.75
CA LEU A 89 6.77 5.48 2.49
C LEU A 89 5.90 4.50 1.72
N GLU A 90 5.45 3.45 2.39
CA GLU A 90 4.45 2.52 1.86
C GLU A 90 3.14 2.68 2.63
N LEU A 91 2.06 3.04 1.93
CA LEU A 91 0.73 3.17 2.49
C LEU A 91 -0.08 1.90 2.22
N GLY A 92 -0.50 1.21 3.28
CA GLY A 92 -1.25 -0.04 3.18
C GLY A 92 -0.34 -1.24 2.91
N CYS A 93 0.60 -1.53 3.80
CA CYS A 93 1.62 -2.56 3.58
C CYS A 93 1.12 -4.01 3.67
N GLY A 94 -0.12 -4.25 4.10
CA GLY A 94 -0.66 -5.60 4.25
C GLY A 94 0.25 -6.51 5.09
N TRP A 95 0.54 -7.71 4.62
CA TRP A 95 1.45 -8.66 5.26
C TRP A 95 2.94 -8.40 4.96
N GLY A 96 3.27 -7.21 4.41
CA GLY A 96 4.63 -6.74 4.21
C GLY A 96 5.33 -7.29 2.96
N SER A 97 4.58 -7.76 1.98
CA SER A 97 5.13 -8.28 0.73
C SER A 97 6.11 -7.29 0.09
N LEU A 98 5.63 -6.09 -0.23
CA LEU A 98 6.45 -5.03 -0.84
C LEU A 98 7.44 -4.43 0.17
N THR A 99 7.03 -4.23 1.44
CA THR A 99 7.91 -3.72 2.51
C THR A 99 9.20 -4.53 2.64
N LEU A 100 9.06 -5.85 2.82
CA LEU A 100 10.20 -6.77 2.99
C LEU A 100 11.03 -6.91 1.72
N TRP A 101 10.38 -6.86 0.55
CA TRP A 101 11.05 -6.84 -0.74
C TRP A 101 11.92 -5.60 -0.90
N MET A 102 11.34 -4.41 -0.69
CA MET A 102 12.08 -3.15 -0.78
C MET A 102 13.25 -3.10 0.19
N ALA A 103 13.04 -3.53 1.45
CA ALA A 103 14.09 -3.53 2.47
C ALA A 103 15.26 -4.45 2.09
N ALA A 104 14.99 -5.58 1.44
CA ALA A 104 16.03 -6.51 0.98
C ALA A 104 16.74 -6.02 -0.30
N ALA A 105 15.98 -5.48 -1.27
CA ALA A 105 16.51 -5.04 -2.56
C ALA A 105 17.28 -3.72 -2.48
N TYR A 106 16.91 -2.84 -1.52
CA TYR A 106 17.48 -1.50 -1.34
C TYR A 106 18.03 -1.33 0.08
N PRO A 107 19.17 -1.97 0.41
CA PRO A 107 19.66 -2.08 1.80
C PRO A 107 20.09 -0.74 2.44
N ASN A 108 20.39 0.29 1.63
CA ASN A 108 20.72 1.62 2.12
C ASN A 108 19.51 2.57 2.19
N SER A 109 18.35 2.15 1.67
CA SER A 109 17.09 2.87 1.78
C SER A 109 16.49 2.74 3.17
N LYS A 110 15.63 3.69 3.55
CA LYS A 110 14.81 3.62 4.77
C LYS A 110 13.36 3.43 4.37
N ILE A 111 12.78 2.31 4.75
CA ILE A 111 11.40 1.97 4.42
C ILE A 111 10.50 2.24 5.63
N THR A 112 9.54 3.11 5.48
CA THR A 112 8.47 3.35 6.45
C THR A 112 7.19 2.75 5.89
N ALA A 113 6.66 1.72 6.52
CA ALA A 113 5.43 1.05 6.11
C ALA A 113 4.30 1.38 7.08
N VAL A 114 3.09 1.58 6.56
CA VAL A 114 1.91 1.88 7.37
C VAL A 114 0.86 0.80 7.17
N SER A 115 0.37 0.25 8.28
CA SER A 115 -0.79 -0.63 8.34
C SER A 115 -1.72 -0.18 9.47
N ASN A 116 -3.01 -0.42 9.32
CA ASN A 116 -3.97 -0.23 10.42
C ASN A 116 -4.09 -1.45 11.34
N SER A 117 -3.34 -2.54 11.08
CA SER A 117 -3.38 -3.80 11.81
C SER A 117 -2.10 -4.03 12.62
N ALA A 118 -2.25 -4.21 13.94
CA ALA A 118 -1.13 -4.56 14.83
C ALA A 118 -0.58 -5.95 14.52
N SER A 119 -1.43 -6.91 14.16
CA SER A 119 -0.99 -8.28 13.81
C SER A 119 -0.14 -8.31 12.54
N GLN A 120 -0.45 -7.46 11.56
CA GLN A 120 0.37 -7.30 10.37
C GLN A 120 1.74 -6.70 10.71
N ARG A 121 1.77 -5.68 11.56
CA ARG A 121 3.02 -5.11 12.04
C ARG A 121 3.90 -6.15 12.73
N GLU A 122 3.35 -6.87 13.72
CA GLU A 122 4.10 -7.91 14.45
C GLU A 122 4.65 -8.98 13.50
N PHE A 123 3.87 -9.39 12.51
CA PHE A 123 4.30 -10.34 11.50
C PHE A 123 5.47 -9.79 10.67
N ILE A 124 5.36 -8.57 10.14
CA ILE A 124 6.42 -7.95 9.33
C ILE A 124 7.70 -7.78 10.13
N GLU A 125 7.60 -7.27 11.37
CA GLU A 125 8.76 -7.10 12.26
C GLU A 125 9.45 -8.44 12.55
N SER A 126 8.68 -9.52 12.81
CA SER A 126 9.23 -10.87 12.97
C SER A 126 9.98 -11.35 11.74
N ARG A 127 9.40 -11.19 10.54
CA ARG A 127 10.05 -11.54 9.27
C ARG A 127 11.29 -10.71 8.97
N ALA A 128 11.26 -9.43 9.33
CA ALA A 128 12.44 -8.55 9.21
C ALA A 128 13.60 -9.05 10.07
N ILE A 129 13.33 -9.44 11.33
CA ILE A 129 14.34 -10.02 12.22
C ILE A 129 14.92 -11.31 11.65
N GLU A 130 14.06 -12.25 11.20
CA GLU A 130 14.49 -13.52 10.60
C GLU A 130 15.39 -13.31 9.38
N ARG A 131 15.06 -12.30 8.55
CA ARG A 131 15.81 -11.94 7.33
C ARG A 131 16.97 -10.96 7.58
N LYS A 132 17.17 -10.53 8.83
CA LYS A 132 18.20 -9.54 9.24
C LYS A 132 18.07 -8.21 8.52
N LEU A 133 16.86 -7.79 8.22
CA LEU A 133 16.55 -6.49 7.63
C LEU A 133 16.43 -5.46 8.77
N THR A 134 17.22 -4.40 8.71
CA THR A 134 17.29 -3.37 9.76
C THR A 134 16.88 -1.99 9.28
N ASN A 135 16.53 -1.87 8.01
CA ASN A 135 16.27 -0.62 7.31
C ASN A 135 14.77 -0.36 7.07
N LEU A 136 13.91 -1.01 7.85
CA LEU A 136 12.46 -0.79 7.79
C LEU A 136 11.89 -0.50 9.18
N GLN A 137 10.78 0.22 9.20
CA GLN A 137 9.90 0.40 10.36
C GLN A 137 8.45 0.25 9.94
N VAL A 138 7.60 -0.26 10.83
CA VAL A 138 6.17 -0.38 10.58
C VAL A 138 5.40 0.46 11.59
N ILE A 139 4.52 1.31 11.09
CA ILE A 139 3.64 2.17 11.89
C ILE A 139 2.23 1.58 11.84
N THR A 140 1.66 1.29 13.01
CA THR A 140 0.22 0.95 13.09
C THR A 140 -0.58 2.24 13.27
N ALA A 141 -1.32 2.63 12.22
CA ALA A 141 -2.13 3.84 12.24
C ALA A 141 -3.33 3.73 11.30
N ASP A 142 -4.44 4.38 11.69
CA ASP A 142 -5.55 4.66 10.77
C ASP A 142 -5.15 5.81 9.85
N ILE A 143 -5.31 5.62 8.54
CA ILE A 143 -5.01 6.63 7.53
C ILE A 143 -5.78 7.93 7.74
N ASN A 144 -6.96 7.88 8.35
CA ASN A 144 -7.74 9.07 8.68
C ASN A 144 -7.01 10.01 9.66
N HIS A 145 -6.15 9.45 10.51
CA HIS A 145 -5.46 10.16 11.59
C HIS A 145 -3.94 10.14 11.46
N LEU A 146 -3.40 9.52 10.39
CA LEU A 146 -1.97 9.43 10.17
C LEU A 146 -1.38 10.83 9.98
N ALA A 147 -0.40 11.17 10.80
CA ALA A 147 0.41 12.37 10.68
C ALA A 147 1.89 11.97 10.69
N LEU A 148 2.66 12.46 9.73
CA LEU A 148 4.09 12.18 9.58
C LEU A 148 4.84 13.51 9.51
N ASP A 149 5.88 13.65 10.32
CA ASP A 149 6.72 14.85 10.36
C ASP A 149 7.91 14.76 9.39
N GLN A 150 8.13 13.59 8.77
CA GLN A 150 9.21 13.34 7.83
C GLN A 150 8.71 13.39 6.38
N SER A 151 9.62 13.67 5.44
CA SER A 151 9.33 13.68 4.02
C SER A 151 10.09 12.56 3.30
N PHE A 152 9.53 12.10 2.18
CA PHE A 152 9.96 10.90 1.47
C PHE A 152 10.36 11.20 0.02
N ASP A 153 11.31 10.42 -0.49
CA ASP A 153 11.70 10.45 -1.90
C ASP A 153 10.66 9.75 -2.77
N ARG A 154 10.02 8.69 -2.21
CA ARG A 154 8.97 7.92 -2.88
C ARG A 154 7.86 7.59 -1.91
N ILE A 155 6.63 7.65 -2.41
CA ILE A 155 5.46 7.15 -1.69
C ILE A 155 4.79 6.12 -2.59
N VAL A 156 4.66 4.90 -2.08
CA VAL A 156 4.08 3.77 -2.81
C VAL A 156 2.83 3.26 -2.09
N SER A 157 1.87 2.79 -2.87
CA SER A 157 0.66 2.15 -2.35
C SER A 157 0.15 1.15 -3.37
N VAL A 158 -0.15 -0.06 -2.93
CA VAL A 158 -0.66 -1.14 -3.79
C VAL A 158 -1.93 -1.70 -3.16
N GLU A 159 -3.04 -1.69 -3.92
CA GLU A 159 -4.34 -2.26 -3.51
C GLU A 159 -4.84 -1.69 -2.16
N MET A 160 -4.72 -0.38 -1.96
CA MET A 160 -5.25 0.31 -0.79
C MET A 160 -6.23 1.42 -1.16
N PHE A 161 -5.97 2.13 -2.27
CA PHE A 161 -6.73 3.32 -2.65
C PHE A 161 -8.20 3.02 -2.98
N GLU A 162 -8.55 1.80 -3.38
CA GLU A 162 -9.92 1.35 -3.60
C GLU A 162 -10.77 1.37 -2.31
N HIS A 163 -10.12 1.32 -1.15
CA HIS A 163 -10.79 1.43 0.15
C HIS A 163 -10.99 2.88 0.62
N LEU A 164 -10.44 3.84 -0.13
CA LEU A 164 -10.51 5.27 0.20
C LEU A 164 -11.71 5.94 -0.45
N ARG A 165 -12.09 7.08 0.10
CA ARG A 165 -13.21 7.88 -0.37
C ARG A 165 -12.82 9.31 -0.69
N ASN A 166 -12.14 9.99 0.21
CA ASN A 166 -11.70 11.37 0.02
C ASN A 166 -10.31 11.42 -0.63
N TYR A 167 -10.30 11.30 -1.96
CA TYR A 167 -9.06 11.30 -2.73
C TYR A 167 -8.35 12.66 -2.70
N ARG A 168 -9.09 13.77 -2.61
CA ARG A 168 -8.49 15.10 -2.51
C ARG A 168 -7.63 15.19 -1.26
N GLU A 169 -8.20 14.85 -0.11
CA GLU A 169 -7.50 14.94 1.16
C GLU A 169 -6.29 14.02 1.23
N ILE A 170 -6.40 12.76 0.75
CA ILE A 170 -5.25 11.87 0.77
C ILE A 170 -4.13 12.33 -0.17
N PHE A 171 -4.45 12.85 -1.35
CA PHE A 171 -3.42 13.37 -2.26
C PHE A 171 -2.79 14.66 -1.75
N ASP A 172 -3.53 15.52 -1.05
CA ASP A 172 -2.97 16.70 -0.38
C ASP A 172 -1.96 16.29 0.71
N ARG A 173 -2.29 15.25 1.50
CA ARG A 173 -1.37 14.68 2.52
C ARG A 173 -0.15 14.03 1.87
N VAL A 174 -0.35 13.20 0.83
CA VAL A 174 0.75 12.58 0.08
C VAL A 174 1.69 13.66 -0.48
N GLY A 175 1.12 14.72 -1.07
CA GLY A 175 1.92 15.86 -1.55
C GLY A 175 2.72 16.55 -0.45
N ALA A 176 2.15 16.67 0.76
CA ALA A 176 2.84 17.27 1.92
C ALA A 176 3.96 16.36 2.48
N TRP A 177 3.84 15.04 2.33
CA TRP A 177 4.87 14.08 2.75
C TRP A 177 5.96 13.86 1.71
N LEU A 178 5.79 14.31 0.48
CA LEU A 178 6.84 14.20 -0.54
C LEU A 178 7.90 15.30 -0.36
N LYS A 179 9.15 14.95 -0.60
CA LYS A 179 10.22 15.92 -0.82
C LYS A 179 9.98 16.70 -2.12
N PRO A 180 10.63 17.85 -2.36
CA PRO A 180 10.40 18.67 -3.56
C PRO A 180 10.55 17.90 -4.88
N GLU A 181 11.46 16.93 -4.96
CA GLU A 181 11.69 16.07 -6.14
C GLU A 181 11.09 14.65 -5.95
N GLY A 182 10.30 14.45 -4.89
CA GLY A 182 9.67 13.17 -4.55
C GLY A 182 8.54 12.79 -5.52
N ARG A 183 8.24 11.52 -5.59
CA ARG A 183 7.19 10.94 -6.45
C ARG A 183 6.40 9.87 -5.72
#